data_f07de3e572fa1715998a1cc1af2c68e0
#
_entry.id   f07de3e572fa1715998a1cc1af2c68e0
#
_cell.length_a   1.000
_cell.length_b   1.000
_cell.length_c   1.000
_cell.angle_alpha   90.00
_cell.angle_beta   90.00
_cell.angle_gamma   90.00
#
_symmetry.space_group_name_H-M   'P 1'
#
loop_
_entity.id
_entity.type
_entity.pdbx_description
1 polymer ?
#
loop_
_entity_poly.entity_id
_entity_poly.type
_entity_poly.pdbx_seq_one_letter_code
_entity_poly.pdbx_strand_id
1 'polypeptide(L)'
;MKIGIVIPSTPSYSETFFNSKINGLLSQGFSVQIFVNTVDSNFSLCKVRKKPKVYKNKIVSIGSFLLVFFSLLPSISSVFRLYKLERKEGATRFEALKRIYLNAHILKSRLDWLHFGFATQAIGSELVAKALKAKMAVSFRGFDINVYPKKHPDCYLKLWRHVDKVHSISHYLLDEAYKIGLKTSVPSKIITPAVDMQLIENVADSNYKEANKYLELKLSETPFEQFERMMKKFIKT
;
A
#
# COMPACT_ATOMS: atom_id res chain seq x y z
N MET A 1 -10.18 -13.53 12.63
CA MET A 1 -9.84 -12.10 12.62
C MET A 1 -9.82 -11.59 11.17
N LYS A 2 -10.39 -10.39 10.92
CA LYS A 2 -10.50 -9.78 9.57
C LYS A 2 -9.53 -8.62 9.44
N ILE A 3 -8.62 -8.70 8.48
CA ILE A 3 -7.54 -7.73 8.26
C ILE A 3 -7.74 -7.04 6.92
N GLY A 4 -7.76 -5.70 6.93
CA GLY A 4 -7.72 -4.88 5.74
C GLY A 4 -6.31 -4.32 5.52
N ILE A 5 -5.77 -4.45 4.32
CA ILE A 5 -4.46 -3.88 3.97
C ILE A 5 -4.67 -2.80 2.92
N VAL A 6 -4.19 -1.59 3.19
CA VAL A 6 -4.24 -0.44 2.26
C VAL A 6 -2.89 -0.30 1.58
N ILE A 7 -2.87 -0.40 0.26
CA ILE A 7 -1.68 -0.28 -0.59
C ILE A 7 -2.02 0.50 -1.88
N PRO A 8 -1.04 1.09 -2.58
CA PRO A 8 -1.32 1.90 -3.77
C PRO A 8 -1.97 1.11 -4.92
N SER A 9 -1.48 -0.10 -5.17
CA SER A 9 -1.92 -1.02 -6.22
C SER A 9 -2.00 -2.45 -5.71
N THR A 10 -2.68 -3.33 -6.43
CA THR A 10 -2.51 -4.77 -6.23
C THR A 10 -1.04 -5.13 -6.41
N PRO A 11 -0.46 -6.00 -5.54
CA PRO A 11 0.95 -6.33 -5.61
C PRO A 11 1.31 -6.92 -6.97
N SER A 12 2.27 -6.29 -7.65
CA SER A 12 2.88 -6.78 -8.88
C SER A 12 4.10 -7.66 -8.57
N TYR A 13 4.79 -8.10 -9.61
CA TYR A 13 6.00 -8.93 -9.49
C TYR A 13 7.10 -8.29 -8.63
N SER A 14 7.24 -6.97 -8.65
CA SER A 14 8.23 -6.24 -7.84
C SER A 14 7.85 -6.05 -6.36
N GLU A 15 6.60 -6.30 -6.00
CA GLU A 15 6.08 -6.12 -4.64
C GLU A 15 5.81 -7.47 -3.94
N THR A 16 6.68 -8.47 -4.18
CA THR A 16 6.58 -9.84 -3.68
C THR A 16 6.37 -9.94 -2.17
N PHE A 17 6.92 -9.00 -1.41
CA PHE A 17 6.75 -8.94 0.04
C PHE A 17 5.29 -8.72 0.49
N PHE A 18 4.44 -8.05 -0.31
CA PHE A 18 3.01 -7.98 0.00
C PHE A 18 2.30 -9.29 -0.31
N ASN A 19 2.68 -9.98 -1.38
CA ASN A 19 2.17 -11.31 -1.69
C ASN A 19 2.53 -12.30 -0.58
N SER A 20 3.79 -12.33 -0.14
CA SER A 20 4.24 -13.16 0.98
C SER A 20 3.50 -12.82 2.27
N LYS A 21 3.28 -11.53 2.57
CA LYS A 21 2.50 -11.08 3.73
C LYS A 21 1.04 -11.53 3.67
N ILE A 22 0.38 -11.38 2.51
CA ILE A 22 -1.01 -11.80 2.32
C ILE A 22 -1.13 -13.30 2.47
N ASN A 23 -0.25 -14.08 1.81
CA ASN A 23 -0.23 -15.54 1.90
C ASN A 23 0.03 -16.01 3.33
N GLY A 24 1.01 -15.41 4.03
CA GLY A 24 1.29 -15.74 5.43
C GLY A 24 0.10 -15.46 6.36
N LEU A 25 -0.66 -14.39 6.14
CA LEU A 25 -1.86 -14.10 6.92
C LEU A 25 -2.99 -15.09 6.60
N LEU A 26 -3.18 -15.44 5.32
CA LEU A 26 -4.19 -16.41 4.90
C LEU A 26 -3.88 -17.80 5.44
N SER A 27 -2.62 -18.25 5.41
CA SER A 27 -2.18 -19.55 5.96
C SER A 27 -2.39 -19.67 7.47
N GLN A 28 -2.38 -18.55 8.19
CA GLN A 28 -2.71 -18.47 9.61
C GLN A 28 -4.23 -18.38 9.89
N GLY A 29 -5.07 -18.57 8.88
CA GLY A 29 -6.54 -18.55 9.01
C GLY A 29 -7.16 -17.16 9.15
N PHE A 30 -6.44 -16.08 8.84
CA PHE A 30 -7.00 -14.74 8.83
C PHE A 30 -7.77 -14.46 7.54
N SER A 31 -8.90 -13.75 7.64
CA SER A 31 -9.60 -13.22 6.47
C SER A 31 -8.94 -11.92 6.04
N VAL A 32 -8.36 -11.89 4.84
CA VAL A 32 -7.64 -10.73 4.29
C VAL A 32 -8.42 -10.09 3.16
N GLN A 33 -8.43 -8.76 3.12
CA GLN A 33 -8.86 -7.98 1.94
C GLN A 33 -7.92 -6.80 1.74
N ILE A 34 -7.72 -6.40 0.49
CA ILE A 34 -6.89 -5.26 0.14
C ILE A 34 -7.73 -4.09 -0.39
N PHE A 35 -7.26 -2.89 -0.09
CA PHE A 35 -7.83 -1.62 -0.53
C PHE A 35 -6.79 -0.90 -1.37
N VAL A 36 -7.13 -0.60 -2.62
CA VAL A 36 -6.16 -0.12 -3.62
C VAL A 36 -6.72 1.04 -4.45
N ASN A 37 -5.82 1.84 -5.03
CA ASN A 37 -6.19 2.85 -6.02
C ASN A 37 -6.32 2.21 -7.41
N THR A 38 -5.40 1.31 -7.77
CA THR A 38 -5.35 0.60 -9.06
C THR A 38 -5.37 -0.90 -8.86
N VAL A 39 -6.03 -1.61 -9.77
CA VAL A 39 -6.18 -3.07 -9.75
C VAL A 39 -5.50 -3.64 -10.99
N ASP A 40 -4.65 -4.63 -10.80
CA ASP A 40 -4.18 -5.51 -11.86
C ASP A 40 -5.18 -6.67 -12.01
N SER A 41 -5.53 -7.00 -13.26
CA SER A 41 -6.48 -8.06 -13.60
C SER A 41 -6.03 -9.46 -13.13
N ASN A 42 -4.74 -9.67 -12.95
CA ASN A 42 -4.15 -10.97 -12.62
C ASN A 42 -4.10 -11.26 -11.11
N PHE A 43 -4.47 -10.30 -10.26
CA PHE A 43 -4.42 -10.49 -8.81
C PHE A 43 -5.65 -11.25 -8.30
N SER A 44 -5.44 -12.43 -7.67
CA SER A 44 -6.50 -13.33 -7.19
C SER A 44 -6.35 -13.80 -5.74
N LEU A 45 -5.29 -13.42 -5.02
CA LEU A 45 -4.99 -13.96 -3.68
C LEU A 45 -6.07 -13.67 -2.64
N CYS A 46 -6.71 -12.51 -2.70
CA CYS A 46 -7.74 -12.12 -1.75
C CYS A 46 -8.70 -11.08 -2.34
N LYS A 47 -9.75 -10.75 -1.58
CA LYS A 47 -10.74 -9.75 -2.01
C LYS A 47 -10.10 -8.37 -2.18
N VAL A 48 -10.33 -7.76 -3.34
CA VAL A 48 -9.86 -6.41 -3.69
C VAL A 48 -11.01 -5.41 -3.64
N ARG A 49 -10.76 -4.24 -3.06
CA ARG A 49 -11.69 -3.11 -3.09
C ARG A 49 -10.97 -1.87 -3.63
N LYS A 50 -11.49 -1.33 -4.73
CA LYS A 50 -10.93 -0.15 -5.38
C LYS A 50 -11.47 1.14 -4.78
N LYS A 51 -10.58 2.12 -4.63
CA LYS A 51 -10.92 3.49 -4.20
C LYS A 51 -11.83 4.17 -5.22
N PRO A 52 -12.84 4.96 -4.81
CA PRO A 52 -13.65 5.77 -5.70
C PRO A 52 -12.79 6.73 -6.53
N LYS A 53 -13.11 6.85 -7.81
CA LYS A 53 -12.43 7.79 -8.71
C LYS A 53 -12.89 9.23 -8.43
N VAL A 54 -11.96 10.17 -8.53
CA VAL A 54 -12.26 11.60 -8.54
C VAL A 54 -12.27 12.07 -9.99
N TYR A 55 -13.37 12.66 -10.42
CA TYR A 55 -13.55 13.12 -11.80
C TYR A 55 -13.31 14.64 -11.90
N LYS A 56 -12.69 15.08 -12.99
CA LYS A 56 -12.50 16.52 -13.28
C LYS A 56 -13.81 17.20 -13.69
N ASN A 57 -14.69 16.48 -14.39
CA ASN A 57 -16.00 16.98 -14.80
C ASN A 57 -16.93 17.07 -13.57
N LYS A 58 -17.48 18.26 -13.30
CA LYS A 58 -18.32 18.53 -12.13
C LYS A 58 -19.60 17.68 -12.10
N ILE A 59 -20.27 17.49 -13.24
CA ILE A 59 -21.53 16.73 -13.32
C ILE A 59 -21.26 15.25 -13.00
N VAL A 60 -20.25 14.67 -13.64
CA VAL A 60 -19.83 13.28 -13.38
C VAL A 60 -19.38 13.10 -11.93
N SER A 61 -18.70 14.10 -11.37
CA SER A 61 -18.27 14.09 -9.97
C SER A 61 -19.46 14.07 -9.00
N ILE A 62 -20.50 14.90 -9.24
CA ILE A 62 -21.72 14.92 -8.42
C ILE A 62 -22.45 13.58 -8.52
N GLY A 63 -22.65 13.04 -9.73
CA GLY A 63 -23.27 11.74 -9.93
C GLY A 63 -22.53 10.61 -9.22
N SER A 64 -21.19 10.58 -9.34
CA SER A 64 -20.35 9.62 -8.63
C SER A 64 -20.45 9.77 -7.11
N PHE A 65 -20.48 11.01 -6.61
CA PHE A 65 -20.64 11.29 -5.20
C PHE A 65 -21.95 10.72 -4.65
N LEU A 66 -23.09 10.99 -5.33
CA LEU A 66 -24.39 10.47 -4.94
C LEU A 66 -24.41 8.94 -4.94
N LEU A 67 -23.92 8.28 -6.00
CA LEU A 67 -23.85 6.82 -6.10
C LEU A 67 -23.01 6.21 -4.96
N VAL A 68 -21.86 6.81 -4.66
CA VAL A 68 -20.98 6.34 -3.58
C VAL A 68 -21.69 6.48 -2.23
N PHE A 69 -22.36 7.61 -1.96
CA PHE A 69 -23.10 7.81 -0.71
C PHE A 69 -24.30 6.86 -0.57
N PHE A 70 -25.06 6.62 -1.62
CA PHE A 70 -26.10 5.57 -1.63
C PHE A 70 -25.52 4.20 -1.30
N SER A 71 -24.38 3.87 -1.87
CA SER A 71 -23.70 2.59 -1.60
C SER A 71 -23.15 2.45 -0.16
N LEU A 72 -23.11 3.55 0.60
CA LEU A 72 -22.70 3.57 2.00
C LEU A 72 -23.86 3.38 2.98
N LEU A 73 -25.13 3.35 2.54
CA LEU A 73 -26.29 3.18 3.41
C LEU A 73 -26.17 1.98 4.36
N PRO A 74 -25.71 0.78 3.93
CA PRO A 74 -25.52 -0.34 4.85
C PRO A 74 -24.43 -0.11 5.92
N SER A 75 -23.57 0.90 5.73
CA SER A 75 -22.46 1.26 6.62
C SER A 75 -22.65 2.62 7.27
N ILE A 76 -23.89 3.13 7.32
CA ILE A 76 -24.20 4.50 7.76
C ILE A 76 -23.68 4.81 9.15
N SER A 77 -23.65 3.84 10.06
CA SER A 77 -23.11 4.01 11.41
C SER A 77 -21.60 4.33 11.39
N SER A 78 -20.84 3.69 10.52
CA SER A 78 -19.39 3.96 10.34
C SER A 78 -19.16 5.31 9.67
N VAL A 79 -20.00 5.66 8.69
CA VAL A 79 -19.98 6.97 8.03
C VAL A 79 -20.21 8.09 9.04
N PHE A 80 -21.24 7.95 9.87
CA PHE A 80 -21.57 8.96 10.88
C PHE A 80 -20.49 9.10 11.96
N ARG A 81 -19.89 7.95 12.38
CA ARG A 81 -18.73 8.00 13.29
C ARG A 81 -17.54 8.71 12.67
N LEU A 82 -17.21 8.40 11.39
CA LEU A 82 -16.10 9.10 10.71
C LEU A 82 -16.38 10.60 10.60
N TYR A 83 -17.59 10.99 10.20
CA TYR A 83 -17.98 12.39 10.14
C TYR A 83 -17.77 13.11 11.48
N LYS A 84 -18.28 12.52 12.58
CA LYS A 84 -18.11 13.10 13.93
C LYS A 84 -16.63 13.20 14.34
N LEU A 85 -15.84 12.18 14.07
CA LEU A 85 -14.42 12.14 14.38
C LEU A 85 -13.66 13.22 13.60
N GLU A 86 -13.91 13.35 12.30
CA GLU A 86 -13.27 14.38 11.47
C GLU A 86 -13.67 15.80 11.91
N ARG A 87 -14.95 16.02 12.24
CA ARG A 87 -15.40 17.31 12.79
C ARG A 87 -14.76 17.65 14.14
N LYS A 88 -14.57 16.65 15.00
CA LYS A 88 -13.88 16.82 16.29
C LYS A 88 -12.41 17.18 16.13
N GLU A 89 -11.75 16.69 15.08
CA GLU A 89 -10.35 17.01 14.73
C GLU A 89 -10.23 18.33 13.92
N GLY A 90 -11.29 19.13 13.82
CA GLY A 90 -11.29 20.45 13.19
C GLY A 90 -11.53 20.47 11.68
N ALA A 91 -11.79 19.33 11.04
CA ALA A 91 -12.11 19.31 9.61
C ALA A 91 -13.41 20.07 9.32
N THR A 92 -13.48 20.83 8.24
CA THR A 92 -14.73 21.46 7.76
C THR A 92 -15.77 20.39 7.36
N ARG A 93 -17.04 20.77 7.20
CA ARG A 93 -18.09 19.86 6.72
C ARG A 93 -17.70 19.25 5.37
N PHE A 94 -17.18 20.08 4.47
CA PHE A 94 -16.79 19.65 3.12
C PHE A 94 -15.60 18.67 3.18
N GLU A 95 -14.58 18.95 3.96
CA GLU A 95 -13.44 18.06 4.14
C GLU A 95 -13.85 16.72 4.75
N ALA A 96 -14.73 16.71 5.75
CA ALA A 96 -15.24 15.48 6.34
C ALA A 96 -16.00 14.63 5.29
N LEU A 97 -16.88 15.25 4.47
CA LEU A 97 -17.57 14.56 3.38
C LEU A 97 -16.61 14.05 2.30
N LYS A 98 -15.62 14.86 1.92
CA LYS A 98 -14.56 14.45 0.98
C LYS A 98 -13.78 13.23 1.50
N ARG A 99 -13.41 13.21 2.78
CA ARG A 99 -12.72 12.06 3.40
C ARG A 99 -13.61 10.81 3.46
N ILE A 100 -14.92 10.97 3.74
CA ILE A 100 -15.89 9.87 3.66
C ILE A 100 -15.92 9.29 2.24
N TYR A 101 -16.05 10.14 1.22
CA TYR A 101 -16.06 9.72 -0.18
C TYR A 101 -14.79 8.92 -0.53
N LEU A 102 -13.61 9.49 -0.24
CA LEU A 102 -12.32 8.88 -0.58
C LEU A 102 -12.08 7.56 0.15
N ASN A 103 -12.67 7.37 1.32
CA ASN A 103 -12.55 6.18 2.16
C ASN A 103 -13.77 5.23 2.07
N ALA A 104 -14.71 5.50 1.16
CA ALA A 104 -15.96 4.74 1.04
C ALA A 104 -15.72 3.23 0.81
N HIS A 105 -14.69 2.87 0.05
CA HIS A 105 -14.32 1.47 -0.21
C HIS A 105 -13.88 0.74 1.07
N ILE A 106 -13.28 1.44 2.03
CA ILE A 106 -12.87 0.89 3.33
C ILE A 106 -14.07 0.85 4.30
N LEU A 107 -14.88 1.93 4.33
CA LEU A 107 -16.02 2.07 5.25
C LEU A 107 -17.11 1.00 5.07
N LYS A 108 -17.19 0.39 3.87
CA LYS A 108 -18.09 -0.74 3.57
C LYS A 108 -17.63 -2.08 4.15
N SER A 109 -16.53 -2.10 4.89
CA SER A 109 -15.94 -3.35 5.41
C SER A 109 -16.12 -3.46 6.92
N ARG A 110 -16.18 -4.69 7.42
CA ARG A 110 -16.09 -5.01 8.86
C ARG A 110 -14.69 -5.58 9.09
N LEU A 111 -13.86 -4.89 9.85
CA LEU A 111 -12.46 -5.22 10.09
C LEU A 111 -12.19 -5.24 11.59
N ASP A 112 -11.23 -6.07 11.97
CA ASP A 112 -10.62 -6.04 13.29
C ASP A 112 -9.34 -5.18 13.26
N TRP A 113 -8.62 -5.22 12.13
CA TRP A 113 -7.43 -4.41 11.87
C TRP A 113 -7.48 -3.77 10.49
N LEU A 114 -7.09 -2.49 10.43
CA LEU A 114 -6.80 -1.77 9.19
C LEU A 114 -5.29 -1.46 9.16
N HIS A 115 -4.56 -2.06 8.22
CA HIS A 115 -3.12 -1.93 8.09
C HIS A 115 -2.77 -1.14 6.83
N PHE A 116 -2.18 0.03 7.02
CA PHE A 116 -1.60 0.80 5.93
C PHE A 116 -0.21 0.27 5.60
N GLY A 117 -0.01 -0.18 4.35
CA GLY A 117 1.26 -0.74 3.88
C GLY A 117 2.38 0.30 3.78
N PHE A 118 2.00 1.58 3.71
CA PHE A 118 2.89 2.75 3.72
C PHE A 118 2.24 3.86 4.55
N ALA A 119 3.06 4.63 5.29
CA ALA A 119 2.55 5.72 6.12
C ALA A 119 1.87 6.81 5.28
N THR A 120 2.38 7.09 4.08
CA THR A 120 1.77 8.03 3.13
C THR A 120 0.36 7.65 2.71
N GLN A 121 -0.01 6.36 2.70
CA GLN A 121 -1.36 5.90 2.40
C GLN A 121 -2.37 6.15 3.53
N ALA A 122 -1.89 6.40 4.73
CA ALA A 122 -2.76 6.70 5.87
C ALA A 122 -3.21 8.17 5.90
N ILE A 123 -2.53 9.06 5.18
CA ILE A 123 -2.87 10.50 5.13
C ILE A 123 -4.28 10.70 4.56
N GLY A 124 -5.13 11.38 5.32
CA GLY A 124 -6.55 11.56 5.00
C GLY A 124 -7.44 10.35 5.34
N SER A 125 -6.86 9.31 5.95
CA SER A 125 -7.55 8.08 6.37
C SER A 125 -7.30 7.73 7.83
N GLU A 126 -6.69 8.63 8.60
CA GLU A 126 -6.17 8.40 9.95
C GLU A 126 -7.27 7.99 10.95
N LEU A 127 -8.51 8.39 10.70
CA LEU A 127 -9.65 8.11 11.59
C LEU A 127 -10.55 6.96 11.12
N VAL A 128 -10.25 6.36 9.96
CA VAL A 128 -11.11 5.34 9.34
C VAL A 128 -11.15 4.07 10.19
N ALA A 129 -10.01 3.59 10.70
CA ALA A 129 -9.96 2.43 11.57
C ALA A 129 -10.85 2.64 12.82
N LYS A 130 -10.70 3.81 13.49
CA LYS A 130 -11.52 4.17 14.65
C LYS A 130 -13.02 4.25 14.31
N ALA A 131 -13.37 4.77 13.13
CA ALA A 131 -14.75 4.81 12.66
C ALA A 131 -15.34 3.42 12.44
N LEU A 132 -14.52 2.45 12.02
CA LEU A 132 -14.89 1.03 11.89
C LEU A 132 -14.88 0.27 13.22
N LYS A 133 -14.42 0.87 14.31
CA LYS A 133 -14.09 0.20 15.59
C LYS A 133 -13.00 -0.87 15.43
N ALA A 134 -12.11 -0.69 14.47
CA ALA A 134 -10.95 -1.51 14.22
C ALA A 134 -9.69 -0.85 14.79
N LYS A 135 -8.64 -1.63 15.01
CA LYS A 135 -7.30 -1.14 15.33
C LYS A 135 -6.56 -0.73 14.06
N MET A 136 -5.66 0.23 14.19
CA MET A 136 -4.85 0.73 13.07
C MET A 136 -3.39 0.30 13.21
N ALA A 137 -2.87 -0.32 12.16
CA ALA A 137 -1.45 -0.56 12.01
C ALA A 137 -0.89 0.20 10.80
N VAL A 138 0.36 0.64 10.90
CA VAL A 138 1.05 1.35 9.82
C VAL A 138 2.43 0.76 9.63
N SER A 139 2.75 0.40 8.40
CA SER A 139 4.13 0.14 7.97
C SER A 139 4.72 1.39 7.34
N PHE A 140 6.02 1.57 7.49
CA PHE A 140 6.75 2.64 6.83
C PHE A 140 8.14 2.18 6.38
N ARG A 141 8.65 2.89 5.37
CA ARG A 141 9.92 2.62 4.71
C ARG A 141 10.70 3.90 4.51
N GLY A 142 11.84 3.80 3.83
CA GLY A 142 12.73 4.93 3.64
C GLY A 142 12.08 6.17 3.03
N PHE A 143 11.25 6.02 1.99
CA PHE A 143 10.55 7.14 1.38
C PHE A 143 9.58 7.81 2.36
N ASP A 144 8.78 7.02 3.10
CA ASP A 144 7.77 7.54 4.03
C ASP A 144 8.39 8.40 5.14
N ILE A 145 9.57 8.02 5.63
CA ILE A 145 10.18 8.64 6.81
C ILE A 145 11.28 9.64 6.44
N ASN A 146 12.15 9.30 5.46
CA ASN A 146 13.32 10.11 5.15
C ASN A 146 13.07 11.18 4.07
N VAL A 147 12.08 10.98 3.18
CA VAL A 147 11.86 11.85 2.02
C VAL A 147 10.58 12.65 2.14
N TYR A 148 9.45 11.97 2.37
CA TYR A 148 8.13 12.61 2.35
C TYR A 148 7.97 13.70 3.41
N PRO A 149 8.36 13.51 4.71
CA PRO A 149 8.23 14.53 5.75
C PRO A 149 9.11 15.76 5.53
N LYS A 150 10.24 15.64 4.84
CA LYS A 150 11.09 16.79 4.49
C LYS A 150 10.39 17.77 3.54
N LYS A 151 9.51 17.24 2.66
CA LYS A 151 8.71 18.04 1.72
C LYS A 151 7.36 18.45 2.32
N HIS A 152 6.89 17.73 3.31
CA HIS A 152 5.60 17.92 3.96
C HIS A 152 5.77 17.86 5.49
N PRO A 153 6.29 18.91 6.13
CA PRO A 153 6.43 18.96 7.59
C PRO A 153 5.11 18.62 8.28
N ASP A 154 5.17 17.96 9.42
CA ASP A 154 4.03 17.62 10.27
C ASP A 154 2.95 16.71 9.63
N CYS A 155 3.23 16.15 8.45
CA CYS A 155 2.27 15.34 7.67
C CYS A 155 1.72 14.13 8.43
N TYR A 156 2.44 13.62 9.44
CA TYR A 156 2.06 12.45 10.21
C TYR A 156 1.58 12.74 11.63
N LEU A 157 1.53 14.00 12.10
CA LEU A 157 1.12 14.30 13.46
C LEU A 157 -0.26 13.74 13.82
N LYS A 158 -1.23 13.82 12.89
CA LYS A 158 -2.55 13.24 13.08
C LYS A 158 -2.48 11.71 13.09
N LEU A 159 -1.71 11.11 12.18
CA LEU A 159 -1.50 9.67 12.10
C LEU A 159 -0.94 9.10 13.40
N TRP A 160 0.13 9.70 13.92
CA TRP A 160 0.82 9.26 15.14
C TRP A 160 -0.05 9.35 16.40
N ARG A 161 -1.06 10.22 16.41
CA ARG A 161 -2.04 10.30 17.51
C ARG A 161 -3.05 9.17 17.53
N HIS A 162 -3.27 8.48 16.40
CA HIS A 162 -4.34 7.51 16.23
C HIS A 162 -3.86 6.10 15.88
N VAL A 163 -2.55 5.90 15.65
CA VAL A 163 -2.01 4.58 15.34
C VAL A 163 -1.92 3.71 16.61
N ASP A 164 -2.36 2.44 16.49
CA ASP A 164 -2.28 1.46 17.58
C ASP A 164 -1.00 0.63 17.53
N LYS A 165 -0.39 0.45 16.36
CA LYS A 165 0.84 -0.32 16.18
C LYS A 165 1.58 0.12 14.93
N VAL A 166 2.90 0.13 14.99
CA VAL A 166 3.75 0.42 13.83
C VAL A 166 4.64 -0.74 13.48
N HIS A 167 4.97 -0.84 12.20
CA HIS A 167 5.92 -1.79 11.65
C HIS A 167 6.99 -1.03 10.86
N SER A 168 8.23 -1.15 11.28
CA SER A 168 9.41 -0.63 10.60
C SER A 168 10.23 -1.76 9.99
N ILE A 169 10.94 -1.48 8.90
CA ILE A 169 11.88 -2.44 8.30
C ILE A 169 13.28 -2.39 8.92
N SER A 170 13.58 -1.38 9.75
CA SER A 170 14.86 -1.24 10.45
C SER A 170 14.73 -0.39 11.72
N HIS A 171 15.71 -0.53 12.63
CA HIS A 171 15.81 0.33 13.82
C HIS A 171 16.00 1.80 13.43
N TYR A 172 16.90 2.06 12.48
CA TYR A 172 17.15 3.42 11.97
C TYR A 172 15.86 4.15 11.57
N LEU A 173 14.99 3.53 10.77
CA LEU A 173 13.74 4.15 10.35
C LEU A 173 12.75 4.32 11.49
N LEU A 174 12.78 3.46 12.49
CA LEU A 174 11.96 3.61 13.69
C LEU A 174 12.41 4.82 14.50
N ASP A 175 13.71 5.00 14.68
CA ASP A 175 14.30 6.14 15.39
C ASP A 175 14.01 7.46 14.65
N GLU A 176 14.09 7.47 13.33
CA GLU A 176 13.69 8.63 12.52
C GLU A 176 12.19 8.94 12.66
N ALA A 177 11.33 7.91 12.76
CA ALA A 177 9.90 8.10 12.98
C ALA A 177 9.62 8.74 14.36
N TYR A 178 10.38 8.39 15.39
CA TYR A 178 10.30 9.05 16.71
C TYR A 178 10.66 10.53 16.63
N LYS A 179 11.67 10.92 15.85
CA LYS A 179 12.06 12.32 15.65
C LYS A 179 10.98 13.18 14.99
N ILE A 180 10.11 12.55 14.18
CA ILE A 180 8.99 13.23 13.51
C ILE A 180 7.65 13.00 14.22
N GLY A 181 7.68 12.72 15.52
CA GLY A 181 6.52 12.78 16.42
C GLY A 181 5.82 11.45 16.71
N LEU A 182 6.32 10.29 16.23
CA LEU A 182 5.85 8.99 16.71
C LEU A 182 6.22 8.83 18.19
N LYS A 183 5.25 8.50 19.05
CA LYS A 183 5.53 8.27 20.47
C LYS A 183 6.18 6.90 20.68
N THR A 184 7.17 6.84 21.54
CA THR A 184 7.85 5.58 21.93
C THR A 184 6.92 4.59 22.65
N SER A 185 5.82 5.08 23.23
CA SER A 185 4.78 4.25 23.84
C SER A 185 3.92 3.47 22.84
N VAL A 186 3.97 3.81 21.53
CA VAL A 186 3.25 3.07 20.50
C VAL A 186 3.97 1.73 20.26
N PRO A 187 3.27 0.59 20.40
CA PRO A 187 3.86 -0.71 20.13
C PRO A 187 4.46 -0.78 18.74
N SER A 188 5.72 -1.14 18.65
CA SER A 188 6.46 -1.25 17.39
C SER A 188 6.98 -2.66 17.16
N LYS A 189 7.17 -3.03 15.90
CA LYS A 189 7.85 -4.28 15.50
C LYS A 189 8.75 -3.99 14.30
N ILE A 190 9.99 -4.46 14.38
CA ILE A 190 10.90 -4.46 13.25
C ILE A 190 10.77 -5.78 12.54
N ILE A 191 10.44 -5.75 11.25
CA ILE A 191 10.34 -6.92 10.38
C ILE A 191 10.97 -6.50 9.06
N THR A 192 12.13 -7.07 8.76
CA THR A 192 12.79 -6.87 7.46
C THR A 192 11.93 -7.48 6.34
N PRO A 193 11.96 -6.92 5.12
CA PRO A 193 11.30 -7.53 3.98
C PRO A 193 11.79 -8.96 3.79
N ALA A 194 10.88 -9.92 3.81
CA ALA A 194 11.20 -11.29 3.46
C ALA A 194 11.44 -11.38 1.96
N VAL A 195 12.55 -11.98 1.57
CA VAL A 195 12.85 -12.34 0.19
C VAL A 195 12.62 -13.84 0.05
N ASP A 196 11.85 -14.22 -0.95
CA ASP A 196 11.64 -15.63 -1.26
C ASP A 196 12.90 -16.17 -1.95
N MET A 197 13.69 -16.93 -1.21
CA MET A 197 14.97 -17.50 -1.69
C MET A 197 14.74 -18.46 -2.86
N GLN A 198 13.64 -19.23 -2.86
CA GLN A 198 13.30 -20.11 -3.99
C GLN A 198 13.04 -19.32 -5.27
N LEU A 199 12.41 -18.16 -5.15
CA LEU A 199 12.19 -17.28 -6.29
C LEU A 199 13.52 -16.74 -6.84
N ILE A 200 14.47 -16.39 -5.95
CA ILE A 200 15.81 -15.93 -6.35
C ILE A 200 16.59 -17.06 -7.00
N GLU A 201 16.59 -18.25 -6.43
CA GLU A 201 17.27 -19.43 -6.99
C GLU A 201 16.71 -19.77 -8.39
N ASN A 202 15.39 -19.78 -8.55
CA ASN A 202 14.76 -20.01 -9.86
C ASN A 202 15.11 -18.95 -10.90
N VAL A 203 15.21 -17.67 -10.48
CA VAL A 203 15.64 -16.56 -11.36
C VAL A 203 17.12 -16.65 -11.67
N ALA A 204 17.95 -17.01 -10.69
CA ALA A 204 19.38 -17.24 -10.89
C ALA A 204 19.63 -18.39 -11.85
N ASP A 205 18.92 -19.53 -11.68
CA ASP A 205 19.02 -20.69 -12.57
C ASP A 205 18.55 -20.40 -13.99
N SER A 206 17.46 -19.62 -14.15
CA SER A 206 16.99 -19.23 -15.48
C SER A 206 17.98 -18.28 -16.16
N ASN A 207 18.52 -17.32 -15.42
CA ASN A 207 19.53 -16.40 -15.93
C ASN A 207 20.86 -17.12 -16.25
N TYR A 208 21.24 -18.11 -15.44
CA TYR A 208 22.42 -18.94 -15.69
C TYR A 208 22.26 -19.79 -16.95
N LYS A 209 21.10 -20.40 -17.17
CA LYS A 209 20.76 -21.13 -18.38
C LYS A 209 20.72 -20.22 -19.63
N GLU A 210 20.14 -19.03 -19.52
CA GLU A 210 20.16 -18.04 -20.60
C GLU A 210 21.57 -17.52 -20.87
N ALA A 211 22.36 -17.25 -19.82
CA ALA A 211 23.76 -16.84 -19.97
C ALA A 211 24.63 -17.92 -20.60
N ASN A 212 24.45 -19.21 -20.25
CA ASN A 212 25.16 -20.31 -20.86
C ASN A 212 24.76 -20.50 -22.33
N LYS A 213 23.46 -20.43 -22.64
CA LYS A 213 22.98 -20.45 -24.04
C LYS A 213 23.53 -19.27 -24.84
N TYR A 214 23.70 -18.10 -24.21
CA TYR A 214 24.30 -16.92 -24.83
C TYR A 214 25.81 -17.09 -25.02
N LEU A 215 26.51 -17.75 -24.10
CA LEU A 215 27.93 -18.09 -24.20
C LEU A 215 28.20 -19.14 -25.29
N GLU A 216 27.37 -20.16 -25.37
CA GLU A 216 27.46 -21.19 -26.44
C GLU A 216 27.25 -20.58 -27.82
N LEU A 217 26.26 -19.67 -27.97
CA LEU A 217 26.05 -18.92 -29.21
C LEU A 217 27.23 -17.97 -29.52
N LYS A 218 27.88 -17.38 -28.52
CA LYS A 218 29.02 -16.50 -28.69
C LYS A 218 30.30 -17.23 -29.10
N LEU A 219 30.48 -18.45 -28.65
CA LEU A 219 31.64 -19.28 -29.04
C LEU A 219 31.58 -19.73 -30.51
N SER A 220 30.42 -19.68 -31.14
CA SER A 220 30.19 -20.01 -32.55
C SER A 220 30.31 -18.81 -33.51
N GLU A 221 30.38 -17.59 -32.98
CA GLU A 221 30.44 -16.34 -33.79
C GLU A 221 31.83 -15.72 -33.80
N THR A 222 32.19 -15.10 -34.92
CA THR A 222 33.41 -14.31 -35.01
C THR A 222 33.35 -13.07 -34.12
N PRO A 223 34.50 -12.52 -33.66
CA PRO A 223 34.54 -11.30 -32.85
C PRO A 223 33.83 -10.09 -33.51
N PHE A 224 33.78 -10.06 -34.82
CA PHE A 224 33.14 -8.99 -35.60
C PHE A 224 31.58 -9.11 -35.53
N GLU A 225 31.07 -10.29 -35.72
CA GLU A 225 29.61 -10.56 -35.59
C GLU A 225 29.09 -10.31 -34.19
N GLN A 226 29.89 -10.65 -33.17
CA GLN A 226 29.60 -10.33 -31.79
C GLN A 226 29.50 -8.83 -31.54
N PHE A 227 30.42 -8.04 -32.09
CA PHE A 227 30.43 -6.57 -31.98
C PHE A 227 29.21 -5.95 -32.70
N GLU A 228 28.89 -6.41 -33.90
CA GLU A 228 27.75 -5.92 -34.68
C GLU A 228 26.41 -6.15 -33.98
N ARG A 229 26.22 -7.33 -33.35
CA ARG A 229 25.02 -7.68 -32.58
C ARG A 229 24.90 -6.80 -31.32
N MET A 230 26.01 -6.57 -30.62
CA MET A 230 26.05 -5.72 -29.45
C MET A 230 25.69 -4.27 -29.80
N MET A 231 26.18 -3.74 -30.87
CA MET A 231 25.89 -2.38 -31.35
C MET A 231 24.42 -2.25 -31.80
N LYS A 232 23.86 -3.24 -32.50
CA LYS A 232 22.44 -3.25 -32.90
C LYS A 232 21.49 -3.29 -31.68
N LYS A 233 21.91 -3.90 -30.59
CA LYS A 233 21.12 -3.93 -29.33
C LYS A 233 21.21 -2.60 -28.56
N PHE A 234 22.37 -1.94 -28.59
CA PHE A 234 22.60 -0.63 -27.94
C PHE A 234 21.88 0.53 -28.64
N ILE A 235 21.64 0.43 -29.94
CA ILE A 235 20.94 1.47 -30.73
C ILE A 235 19.41 1.35 -30.65
N LYS A 236 18.89 0.20 -30.16
CA LYS A 236 17.43 -0.07 -30.00
C LYS A 236 16.89 0.17 -28.60
N THR A 237 17.74 0.51 -27.63
CA THR A 237 17.37 0.98 -26.27
C THR A 237 17.46 2.49 -26.19
#